data_625a6201c04bf9c681303d4f986271c3
#
_entry.id   625a6201c04bf9c681303d4f986271c3
#
_cell.length_a   1.000
_cell.length_b   1.000
_cell.length_c   1.000
_cell.angle_alpha   90.00
_cell.angle_beta   90.00
_cell.angle_gamma   90.00
#
_symmetry.space_group_name_H-M   'P 1'
#
loop_
_entity.id
_entity.type
_entity.pdbx_description
1 polymer ?
#
loop_
_entity_poly.entity_id
_entity_poly.type
_entity_poly.pdbx_seq_one_letter_code
_entity_poly.pdbx_strand_id
1 'polypeptide(L)'
;MSEKRQDSKNRILRSGESQRKDGRYAYKYTDTFGKPQFVYAWKLVPTDKTPKGKREDKSLREKVKEIQKDLDDGIDPVGKKMSVCQLYAKQIRSHANVRHNTKQGRKQLMRILEEDTFGACSIENVKMSDAKEWALRMKEKGYSFKTISNYKRSLKAAFYTAIQDCIRKKSL
;
A
#
# COMPACT_ATOMS: atom_id res chain seq x y z
N MET A 1 -7.71 34.96 20.49
CA MET A 1 -7.53 34.42 19.11
C MET A 1 -6.37 33.45 19.14
N SER A 2 -6.53 32.20 18.69
CA SER A 2 -5.46 31.22 18.68
C SER A 2 -4.40 31.65 17.65
N GLU A 3 -3.13 31.79 18.06
CA GLU A 3 -2.03 32.04 17.13
C GLU A 3 -1.93 31.00 16.04
N LYS A 4 -1.91 31.43 14.80
CA LYS A 4 -1.75 30.54 13.64
C LYS A 4 -0.33 30.00 13.63
N ARG A 5 -0.18 28.67 13.71
CA ARG A 5 1.12 27.99 13.63
C ARG A 5 1.80 28.30 12.30
N GLN A 6 3.08 28.64 12.35
CA GLN A 6 3.88 28.95 11.18
C GLN A 6 5.09 27.99 11.07
N ASP A 7 5.59 27.82 9.87
CA ASP A 7 6.83 27.10 9.61
C ASP A 7 8.05 28.05 9.69
N SER A 8 9.24 27.53 9.51
CA SER A 8 10.51 28.29 9.49
C SER A 8 10.60 29.34 8.38
N LYS A 9 9.67 29.35 7.42
CA LYS A 9 9.53 30.29 6.33
C LYS A 9 8.35 31.27 6.53
N ASN A 10 7.82 31.36 7.75
CA ASN A 10 6.65 32.18 8.12
C ASN A 10 5.36 31.82 7.35
N ARG A 11 5.23 30.59 6.85
CA ARG A 11 4.02 30.14 6.16
C ARG A 11 3.05 29.51 7.15
N ILE A 12 1.77 29.82 7.01
CA ILE A 12 0.71 29.29 7.85
C ILE A 12 0.57 27.76 7.60
N LEU A 13 0.70 27.00 8.67
CA LEU A 13 0.43 25.56 8.68
C LEU A 13 -1.06 25.31 8.89
N ARG A 14 -1.61 24.38 8.11
CA ARG A 14 -3.01 23.96 8.19
C ARG A 14 -3.22 23.02 9.38
N SER A 15 -4.48 22.76 9.72
CA SER A 15 -4.83 21.73 10.72
C SER A 15 -4.18 20.39 10.37
N GLY A 16 -3.57 19.73 11.36
CA GLY A 16 -2.83 18.48 11.17
C GLY A 16 -1.41 18.65 10.65
N GLU A 17 -1.03 19.79 10.02
CA GLU A 17 0.33 20.06 9.55
C GLU A 17 1.22 20.51 10.71
N SER A 18 2.48 20.10 10.69
CA SER A 18 3.54 20.57 11.60
C SER A 18 4.90 20.49 10.92
N GLN A 19 5.86 21.32 11.38
CA GLN A 19 7.25 21.19 10.99
C GLN A 19 8.06 20.61 12.15
N ARG A 20 8.86 19.61 11.88
CA ARG A 20 9.74 18.93 12.85
C ARG A 20 11.07 19.69 12.98
N LYS A 21 11.79 19.43 14.07
CA LYS A 21 13.13 20.01 14.31
C LYS A 21 14.16 19.62 13.23
N ASP A 22 13.98 18.47 12.58
CA ASP A 22 14.83 18.00 11.48
C ASP A 22 14.51 18.65 10.12
N GLY A 23 13.59 19.61 10.10
CA GLY A 23 13.15 20.34 8.90
C GLY A 23 12.08 19.64 8.07
N ARG A 24 11.73 18.38 8.38
CA ARG A 24 10.62 17.69 7.69
C ARG A 24 9.28 18.26 8.13
N TYR A 25 8.35 18.30 7.19
CA TYR A 25 6.95 18.54 7.47
C TYR A 25 6.25 17.21 7.79
N ALA A 26 5.32 17.24 8.73
CA ALA A 26 4.48 16.11 9.11
C ALA A 26 3.01 16.51 9.04
N TYR A 27 2.16 15.56 8.62
CA TYR A 27 0.71 15.68 8.68
C TYR A 27 0.15 14.50 9.46
N LYS A 28 -0.66 14.81 10.48
CA LYS A 28 -1.39 13.83 11.29
C LYS A 28 -2.80 13.69 10.76
N TYR A 29 -3.25 12.47 10.52
CA TYR A 29 -4.63 12.16 10.14
C TYR A 29 -5.09 10.89 10.85
N THR A 30 -6.39 10.63 10.81
CA THR A 30 -7.00 9.40 11.34
C THR A 30 -7.35 8.50 10.17
N ASP A 31 -6.93 7.24 10.21
CA ASP A 31 -7.28 6.26 9.17
C ASP A 31 -8.74 5.79 9.28
N THR A 32 -9.16 4.95 8.33
CA THR A 32 -10.53 4.38 8.29
C THR A 32 -10.87 3.52 9.52
N PHE A 33 -9.88 3.10 10.30
CA PHE A 33 -10.04 2.32 11.53
C PHE A 33 -9.97 3.16 12.82
N GLY A 34 -9.95 4.49 12.70
CA GLY A 34 -9.87 5.41 13.84
C GLY A 34 -8.47 5.56 14.43
N LYS A 35 -7.42 5.00 13.79
CA LYS A 35 -6.04 5.08 14.30
C LYS A 35 -5.33 6.32 13.77
N PRO A 36 -4.55 7.01 14.61
CA PRO A 36 -3.75 8.14 14.16
C PRO A 36 -2.58 7.67 13.29
N GLN A 37 -2.43 8.30 12.13
CA GLN A 37 -1.37 8.05 11.17
C GLN A 37 -0.60 9.34 10.88
N PHE A 38 0.64 9.19 10.42
CA PHE A 38 1.50 10.31 10.06
C PHE A 38 2.09 10.12 8.67
N VAL A 39 2.13 11.20 7.90
CA VAL A 39 2.88 11.27 6.65
C VAL A 39 3.91 12.37 6.71
N TYR A 40 5.07 12.14 6.10
CA TYR A 40 6.21 13.06 6.15
C TYR A 40 6.64 13.47 4.74
N ALA A 41 7.13 14.71 4.62
CA ALA A 41 7.76 15.20 3.40
C ALA A 41 8.83 16.26 3.72
N TRP A 42 9.81 16.43 2.84
CA TRP A 42 10.82 17.48 2.94
C TRP A 42 10.32 18.83 2.40
N LYS A 43 9.26 18.80 1.60
CA LYS A 43 8.64 19.98 0.99
C LYS A 43 7.23 20.17 1.55
N LEU A 44 6.83 21.40 1.84
CA LEU A 44 5.45 21.70 2.22
C LEU A 44 4.56 21.80 0.96
N VAL A 45 5.05 22.51 -0.05
CA VAL A 45 4.37 22.77 -1.32
C VAL A 45 5.23 22.30 -2.51
N PRO A 46 4.66 22.06 -3.70
CA PRO A 46 5.41 21.59 -4.87
C PRO A 46 6.56 22.50 -5.30
N THR A 47 6.41 23.80 -5.08
CA THR A 47 7.43 24.82 -5.41
C THR A 47 8.64 24.85 -4.49
N ASP A 48 8.60 24.14 -3.36
CA ASP A 48 9.75 24.02 -2.46
C ASP A 48 10.85 23.17 -3.09
N LYS A 49 12.11 23.59 -2.89
CA LYS A 49 13.29 22.80 -3.29
C LYS A 49 13.55 21.69 -2.28
N THR A 50 13.88 20.52 -2.78
CA THR A 50 14.32 19.39 -1.94
C THR A 50 15.70 19.73 -1.32
N PRO A 51 15.92 19.54 -0.02
CA PRO A 51 17.22 19.77 0.61
C PRO A 51 18.32 18.90 -0.04
N LYS A 52 19.56 19.45 -0.10
CA LYS A 52 20.73 18.73 -0.65
C LYS A 52 20.88 17.34 0.02
N GLY A 53 21.16 16.32 -0.78
CA GLY A 53 21.36 14.95 -0.30
C GLY A 53 20.09 14.20 0.09
N LYS A 54 18.89 14.76 -0.16
CA LYS A 54 17.62 14.07 0.05
C LYS A 54 17.00 13.65 -1.27
N ARG A 55 16.35 12.48 -1.26
CA ARG A 55 15.62 11.98 -2.44
C ARG A 55 14.45 12.91 -2.72
N GLU A 56 14.25 13.20 -3.99
CA GLU A 56 13.09 13.96 -4.44
C GLU A 56 11.81 13.17 -4.20
N ASP A 57 10.81 13.85 -3.63
CA ASP A 57 9.52 13.26 -3.29
C ASP A 57 8.43 14.34 -3.40
N LYS A 58 7.17 13.90 -3.43
CA LYS A 58 6.00 14.78 -3.41
C LYS A 58 6.02 15.68 -2.17
N SER A 59 5.50 16.88 -2.32
CA SER A 59 5.28 17.78 -1.18
C SER A 59 4.26 17.24 -0.19
N LEU A 60 4.30 17.74 1.06
CA LEU A 60 3.33 17.30 2.07
C LEU A 60 1.89 17.51 1.61
N ARG A 61 1.58 18.69 1.04
CA ARG A 61 0.21 19.04 0.62
C ARG A 61 -0.30 18.20 -0.55
N GLU A 62 0.57 17.75 -1.45
CA GLU A 62 0.19 16.76 -2.48
C GLU A 62 -0.15 15.41 -1.86
N LYS A 63 0.69 14.92 -0.93
CA LYS A 63 0.42 13.68 -0.19
C LYS A 63 -0.88 13.76 0.62
N VAL A 64 -1.12 14.89 1.28
CA VAL A 64 -2.36 15.14 2.04
C VAL A 64 -3.58 15.08 1.14
N LYS A 65 -3.51 15.70 -0.05
CA LYS A 65 -4.61 15.67 -1.03
C LYS A 65 -4.92 14.24 -1.49
N GLU A 66 -3.88 13.44 -1.74
CA GLU A 66 -4.05 12.02 -2.10
C GLU A 66 -4.68 11.22 -0.96
N ILE A 67 -4.21 11.41 0.29
CA ILE A 67 -4.74 10.74 1.48
C ILE A 67 -6.21 11.12 1.71
N GLN A 68 -6.54 12.41 1.62
CA GLN A 68 -7.93 12.88 1.78
C GLN A 68 -8.85 12.26 0.74
N LYS A 69 -8.42 12.23 -0.53
CA LYS A 69 -9.17 11.57 -1.60
C LYS A 69 -9.39 10.08 -1.31
N ASP A 70 -8.38 9.37 -0.80
CA ASP A 70 -8.54 7.95 -0.44
C ASP A 70 -9.54 7.79 0.72
N LEU A 71 -9.46 8.63 1.74
CA LEU A 71 -10.39 8.60 2.88
C LEU A 71 -11.82 8.91 2.46
N ASP A 72 -12.02 9.91 1.58
CA ASP A 72 -13.32 10.27 1.02
C ASP A 72 -13.92 9.12 0.19
N ASP A 73 -13.06 8.38 -0.53
CA ASP A 73 -13.43 7.15 -1.25
C ASP A 73 -13.56 5.92 -0.34
N GLY A 74 -13.38 6.07 0.98
CA GLY A 74 -13.43 4.98 1.96
C GLY A 74 -12.27 3.99 1.85
N ILE A 75 -11.15 4.37 1.25
CA ILE A 75 -9.98 3.51 1.05
C ILE A 75 -8.97 3.73 2.17
N ASP A 76 -8.42 2.65 2.72
CA ASP A 76 -7.32 2.73 3.67
C ASP A 76 -6.00 3.16 2.98
N PRO A 77 -5.50 4.39 3.24
CA PRO A 77 -4.29 4.88 2.58
C PRO A 77 -3.01 4.11 2.97
N VAL A 78 -3.03 3.42 4.10
CA VAL A 78 -1.92 2.59 4.59
C VAL A 78 -1.99 1.21 3.97
N GLY A 79 -3.19 0.60 3.98
CA GLY A 79 -3.42 -0.74 3.48
C GLY A 79 -3.14 -0.89 1.98
N LYS A 80 -3.45 0.12 1.17
CA LYS A 80 -3.21 0.07 -0.28
C LYS A 80 -1.73 -0.05 -0.69
N LYS A 81 -0.79 0.34 0.18
CA LYS A 81 0.66 0.21 -0.04
C LYS A 81 1.19 -1.18 0.30
N MET A 82 0.35 -2.06 0.81
CA MET A 82 0.70 -3.44 1.12
C MET A 82 1.21 -4.17 -0.13
N SER A 83 2.21 -5.04 0.02
CA SER A 83 2.65 -5.91 -1.07
C SER A 83 1.70 -7.09 -1.29
N VAL A 84 1.80 -7.73 -2.46
CA VAL A 84 1.03 -8.95 -2.77
C VAL A 84 1.32 -10.05 -1.73
N CYS A 85 2.59 -10.21 -1.30
CA CYS A 85 2.95 -11.13 -0.23
C CYS A 85 2.25 -10.80 1.08
N GLN A 86 2.24 -9.54 1.49
CA GLN A 86 1.60 -9.09 2.73
C GLN A 86 0.08 -9.28 2.67
N LEU A 87 -0.55 -8.98 1.53
CA LEU A 87 -1.97 -9.25 1.31
C LEU A 87 -2.28 -10.74 1.44
N TYR A 88 -1.50 -11.60 0.78
CA TYR A 88 -1.71 -13.03 0.84
C TYR A 88 -1.47 -13.60 2.24
N ALA A 89 -0.48 -13.09 2.98
CA ALA A 89 -0.25 -13.43 4.38
C ALA A 89 -1.45 -13.02 5.28
N LYS A 90 -2.05 -11.85 5.04
CA LYS A 90 -3.28 -11.41 5.72
C LYS A 90 -4.42 -12.39 5.45
N GLN A 91 -4.61 -12.80 4.18
CA GLN A 91 -5.63 -13.76 3.77
C GLN A 91 -5.44 -15.14 4.42
N ILE A 92 -4.20 -15.63 4.53
CA ILE A 92 -3.92 -16.92 5.19
C ILE A 92 -4.29 -16.84 6.67
N ARG A 93 -3.96 -15.75 7.35
CA ARG A 93 -4.25 -15.56 8.78
C ARG A 93 -5.75 -15.51 9.07
N SER A 94 -6.53 -14.83 8.24
CA SER A 94 -7.98 -14.74 8.42
C SER A 94 -8.71 -16.07 8.20
N HIS A 95 -8.08 -17.03 7.50
CA HIS A 95 -8.64 -18.37 7.21
C HIS A 95 -7.75 -19.47 7.79
N ALA A 96 -7.43 -19.39 9.09
CA ALA A 96 -6.49 -20.31 9.75
C ALA A 96 -7.00 -21.76 9.82
N ASN A 97 -8.32 -21.96 9.91
CA ASN A 97 -8.96 -23.27 10.09
C ASN A 97 -9.18 -24.00 8.75
N VAL A 98 -8.11 -24.56 8.18
CA VAL A 98 -8.15 -25.30 6.92
C VAL A 98 -7.44 -26.66 7.04
N ARG A 99 -7.79 -27.60 6.15
CA ARG A 99 -7.19 -28.95 6.07
C ARG A 99 -5.67 -28.85 5.82
N HIS A 100 -4.93 -29.87 6.29
CA HIS A 100 -3.46 -29.93 6.18
C HIS A 100 -2.95 -29.68 4.75
N ASN A 101 -3.52 -30.35 3.76
CA ASN A 101 -3.12 -30.20 2.34
C ASN A 101 -3.30 -28.74 1.85
N THR A 102 -4.34 -28.06 2.31
CA THR A 102 -4.56 -26.63 1.99
C THR A 102 -3.48 -25.76 2.63
N LYS A 103 -3.06 -26.06 3.88
CA LYS A 103 -1.96 -25.37 4.55
C LYS A 103 -0.65 -25.51 3.78
N GLN A 104 -0.35 -26.71 3.29
CA GLN A 104 0.87 -26.94 2.48
C GLN A 104 0.84 -26.17 1.17
N GLY A 105 -0.29 -26.21 0.43
CA GLY A 105 -0.44 -25.43 -0.80
C GLY A 105 -0.31 -23.92 -0.59
N ARG A 106 -0.81 -23.41 0.54
CA ARG A 106 -0.66 -21.99 0.92
C ARG A 106 0.79 -21.61 1.23
N LYS A 107 1.52 -22.48 1.97
CA LYS A 107 2.95 -22.27 2.25
C LYS A 107 3.76 -22.25 0.96
N GLN A 108 3.48 -23.18 0.05
CA GLN A 108 4.16 -23.24 -1.25
C GLN A 108 3.92 -21.97 -2.08
N LEU A 109 2.66 -21.52 -2.17
CA LEU A 109 2.36 -20.27 -2.89
C LEU A 109 3.04 -19.06 -2.23
N MET A 110 3.06 -18.99 -0.90
CA MET A 110 3.75 -17.90 -0.18
C MET A 110 5.22 -17.86 -0.54
N ARG A 111 5.93 -19.00 -0.49
CA ARG A 111 7.33 -19.10 -0.89
C ARG A 111 7.57 -18.65 -2.33
N ILE A 112 6.72 -19.08 -3.26
CA ILE A 112 6.81 -18.66 -4.67
C ILE A 112 6.67 -17.14 -4.82
N LEU A 113 5.76 -16.53 -4.07
CA LEU A 113 5.55 -15.08 -4.09
C LEU A 113 6.75 -14.33 -3.49
N GLU A 114 7.35 -14.85 -2.42
CA GLU A 114 8.54 -14.26 -1.79
C GLU A 114 9.77 -14.28 -2.72
N GLU A 115 9.86 -15.30 -3.58
CA GLU A 115 10.94 -15.48 -4.56
C GLU A 115 10.70 -14.70 -5.88
N ASP A 116 9.50 -14.17 -6.12
CA ASP A 116 9.13 -13.52 -7.37
C ASP A 116 8.87 -12.01 -7.18
N THR A 117 9.29 -11.21 -8.15
CA THR A 117 9.09 -9.75 -8.16
C THR A 117 7.62 -9.36 -8.03
N PHE A 118 6.69 -10.18 -8.52
CA PHE A 118 5.24 -9.97 -8.39
C PHE A 118 4.79 -9.92 -6.92
N GLY A 119 5.38 -10.74 -6.06
CA GLY A 119 5.08 -10.75 -4.64
C GLY A 119 5.47 -9.45 -3.91
N ALA A 120 6.52 -8.77 -4.36
CA ALA A 120 6.98 -7.49 -3.81
C ALA A 120 6.18 -6.29 -4.33
N CYS A 121 5.42 -6.43 -5.42
CA CYS A 121 4.61 -5.36 -5.98
C CYS A 121 3.57 -4.85 -4.98
N SER A 122 3.41 -3.51 -4.90
CA SER A 122 2.32 -2.92 -4.14
C SER A 122 0.98 -3.26 -4.80
N ILE A 123 -0.01 -3.68 -4.00
CA ILE A 123 -1.34 -4.05 -4.51
C ILE A 123 -2.06 -2.89 -5.21
N GLU A 124 -1.72 -1.66 -4.90
CA GLU A 124 -2.24 -0.46 -5.57
C GLU A 124 -1.84 -0.45 -7.06
N ASN A 125 -0.63 -0.88 -7.38
CA ASN A 125 -0.03 -0.79 -8.71
C ASN A 125 -0.21 -2.07 -9.55
N VAL A 126 -0.60 -3.18 -8.92
CA VAL A 126 -0.77 -4.46 -9.61
C VAL A 126 -1.89 -4.39 -10.65
N LYS A 127 -1.54 -4.74 -11.90
CA LYS A 127 -2.46 -4.83 -13.04
C LYS A 127 -2.71 -6.29 -13.41
N MET A 128 -3.71 -6.51 -14.24
CA MET A 128 -4.00 -7.84 -14.78
C MET A 128 -2.84 -8.39 -15.65
N SER A 129 -2.09 -7.50 -16.32
CA SER A 129 -0.87 -7.85 -17.07
C SER A 129 0.17 -8.51 -16.18
N ASP A 130 0.43 -7.93 -14.99
CA ASP A 130 1.46 -8.42 -14.07
C ASP A 130 1.14 -9.85 -13.58
N ALA A 131 -0.14 -10.11 -13.32
CA ALA A 131 -0.61 -11.44 -12.95
C ALA A 131 -0.51 -12.46 -14.12
N LYS A 132 -0.67 -12.01 -15.37
CA LYS A 132 -0.46 -12.85 -16.56
C LYS A 132 1.02 -13.17 -16.75
N GLU A 133 1.90 -12.17 -16.65
CA GLU A 133 3.35 -12.34 -16.75
C GLU A 133 3.89 -13.26 -15.64
N TRP A 134 3.43 -13.07 -14.41
CA TRP A 134 3.75 -13.99 -13.31
C TRP A 134 3.35 -15.43 -13.66
N ALA A 135 2.17 -15.64 -14.23
CA ALA A 135 1.73 -16.98 -14.63
C ALA A 135 2.55 -17.59 -15.76
N LEU A 136 3.09 -16.78 -16.70
CA LEU A 136 4.02 -17.22 -17.73
C LEU A 136 5.33 -17.68 -17.12
N ARG A 137 5.93 -16.87 -16.21
CA ARG A 137 7.14 -17.27 -15.48
C ARG A 137 6.95 -18.57 -14.69
N MET A 138 5.75 -18.80 -14.10
CA MET A 138 5.44 -20.06 -13.43
C MET A 138 5.42 -21.24 -14.40
N LYS A 139 4.88 -21.05 -15.62
CA LYS A 139 4.89 -22.06 -16.66
C LYS A 139 6.32 -22.41 -17.10
N GLU A 140 7.17 -21.41 -17.29
CA GLU A 140 8.60 -21.57 -17.63
C GLU A 140 9.36 -22.35 -16.54
N LYS A 141 9.02 -22.14 -15.27
CA LYS A 141 9.55 -22.90 -14.12
C LYS A 141 9.00 -24.33 -14.02
N GLY A 142 8.18 -24.80 -14.99
CA GLY A 142 7.66 -26.16 -15.06
C GLY A 142 6.42 -26.45 -14.25
N TYR A 143 5.74 -25.44 -13.69
CA TYR A 143 4.48 -25.66 -12.96
C TYR A 143 3.34 -26.05 -13.91
N SER A 144 2.54 -27.06 -13.52
CA SER A 144 1.40 -27.48 -14.30
C SER A 144 0.32 -26.40 -14.39
N PHE A 145 -0.45 -26.40 -15.48
CA PHE A 145 -1.57 -25.47 -15.66
C PHE A 145 -2.57 -25.51 -14.50
N LYS A 146 -2.86 -26.71 -13.97
CA LYS A 146 -3.76 -26.90 -12.82
C LYS A 146 -3.22 -26.19 -11.56
N THR A 147 -1.93 -26.32 -11.29
CA THR A 147 -1.26 -25.64 -10.16
C THR A 147 -1.34 -24.13 -10.30
N ILE A 148 -0.98 -23.59 -11.47
CA ILE A 148 -1.03 -22.14 -11.75
C ILE A 148 -2.46 -21.63 -11.61
N SER A 149 -3.46 -22.36 -12.11
CA SER A 149 -4.87 -22.01 -12.01
C SER A 149 -5.34 -21.94 -10.55
N ASN A 150 -4.92 -22.92 -9.71
CA ASN A 150 -5.24 -22.93 -8.29
C ASN A 150 -4.60 -21.74 -7.55
N TYR A 151 -3.35 -21.40 -7.86
CA TYR A 151 -2.67 -20.25 -7.27
C TYR A 151 -3.32 -18.92 -7.69
N LYS A 152 -3.68 -18.77 -8.98
CA LYS A 152 -4.45 -17.61 -9.45
C LYS A 152 -5.77 -17.47 -8.71
N ARG A 153 -6.49 -18.58 -8.47
CA ARG A 153 -7.75 -18.56 -7.71
C ARG A 153 -7.55 -18.11 -6.27
N SER A 154 -6.49 -18.59 -5.61
CA SER A 154 -6.15 -18.17 -4.24
C SER A 154 -5.80 -16.69 -4.15
N LEU A 155 -5.01 -16.17 -5.09
CA LEU A 155 -4.68 -14.75 -5.17
C LEU A 155 -5.91 -13.91 -5.49
N LYS A 156 -6.74 -14.33 -6.44
CA LYS A 156 -8.00 -13.66 -6.77
C LYS A 156 -8.87 -13.49 -5.54
N ALA A 157 -9.01 -14.52 -4.69
CA ALA A 157 -9.75 -14.44 -3.43
C ALA A 157 -9.15 -13.39 -2.48
N ALA A 158 -7.81 -13.32 -2.34
CA ALA A 158 -7.15 -12.30 -1.53
C ALA A 158 -7.41 -10.87 -2.03
N PHE A 159 -7.35 -10.66 -3.35
CA PHE A 159 -7.66 -9.35 -3.94
C PHE A 159 -9.13 -8.97 -3.80
N TYR A 160 -10.06 -9.93 -3.89
CA TYR A 160 -11.48 -9.66 -3.61
C TYR A 160 -11.70 -9.21 -2.16
N THR A 161 -11.08 -9.88 -1.20
CA THR A 161 -11.13 -9.47 0.20
C THR A 161 -10.56 -8.06 0.38
N ALA A 162 -9.43 -7.75 -0.27
CA ALA A 162 -8.85 -6.40 -0.21
C ALA A 162 -9.80 -5.32 -0.78
N ILE A 163 -10.57 -5.63 -1.80
CA ILE A 163 -11.58 -4.70 -2.36
C ILE A 163 -12.74 -4.53 -1.38
N GLN A 164 -13.23 -5.61 -0.77
CA GLN A 164 -14.30 -5.58 0.22
C GLN A 164 -13.89 -4.86 1.51
N ASP A 165 -12.64 -5.03 1.95
CA ASP A 165 -12.05 -4.33 3.10
C ASP A 165 -11.68 -2.87 2.79
N CYS A 166 -12.05 -2.31 1.64
CA CYS A 166 -11.70 -0.95 1.19
C CYS A 166 -10.19 -0.67 1.17
N ILE A 167 -9.37 -1.72 1.03
CA ILE A 167 -7.90 -1.59 0.96
C ILE A 167 -7.45 -1.23 -0.47
N ARG A 168 -8.27 -1.57 -1.47
CA ARG A 168 -8.01 -1.31 -2.89
C ARG A 168 -9.27 -0.91 -3.62
N LYS A 169 -9.17 0.06 -4.55
CA LYS A 169 -10.25 0.36 -5.51
C LYS A 169 -10.52 -0.84 -6.42
N LYS A 170 -11.78 -1.06 -6.76
CA LYS A 170 -12.14 -1.99 -7.82
C LYS A 170 -11.54 -1.45 -9.13
N SER A 171 -10.72 -2.23 -9.80
CA SER A 171 -10.31 -1.96 -11.17
C SER A 171 -11.54 -2.15 -12.05
N LEU A 172 -11.97 -1.10 -12.73
CA LEU A 172 -13.02 -1.16 -13.74
C LEU A 172 -12.54 -1.99 -14.93
#